data_caa83466805947f59bec8256bb306287
#
_entry.id   caa83466805947f59bec8256bb306287
#
_cell.length_a   1.000
_cell.length_b   1.000
_cell.length_c   1.000
_cell.angle_alpha   90.00
_cell.angle_beta   90.00
_cell.angle_gamma   90.00
#
_symmetry.space_group_name_H-M   'P 1'
#
loop_
_entity.id
_entity.type
_entity.pdbx_description
1 polymer ?
#
loop_
_entity_poly.entity_id
_entity_poly.type
_entity_poly.pdbx_seq_one_letter_code
_entity_poly.pdbx_strand_id
1 'polypeptide(L)'
;MAVETRTTPATPAIANPAALGLGGFALTTFVLSTHNAGLAPDLTWVGLAFFYGGVAQFAAGMWEFKTGNTFGATAFSTYGAFWLALATFIVMVLAGKVESKDLLTDLGWFLLSFAIFNTYMLLIALRSQNTAVFLVFLTLEITEILLFLGFFSASTGLIQVGGYVGIVTAVVAWYTSAAVVANSFGRPMLPVGKPLMP
;
A
#
# COMPACT_ATOMS: atom_id res chain seq x y z
N MET A 1 -5.12 -35.08 -46.64
CA MET A 1 -5.98 -34.52 -45.57
C MET A 1 -5.15 -33.51 -44.80
N ALA A 2 -5.45 -32.22 -44.95
CA ALA A 2 -4.78 -31.16 -44.15
C ALA A 2 -5.44 -31.16 -42.77
N VAL A 3 -4.61 -31.33 -41.71
CA VAL A 3 -5.08 -31.19 -40.33
C VAL A 3 -5.26 -29.70 -40.08
N GLU A 4 -6.51 -29.25 -39.99
CA GLU A 4 -6.87 -27.91 -39.57
C GLU A 4 -6.50 -27.74 -38.08
N THR A 5 -5.38 -27.08 -37.80
CA THR A 5 -5.01 -26.70 -36.44
C THR A 5 -6.02 -25.64 -35.94
N ARG A 6 -6.99 -26.06 -35.13
CA ARG A 6 -7.87 -25.16 -34.38
C ARG A 6 -7.00 -24.31 -33.47
N THR A 7 -6.78 -23.08 -33.86
CA THR A 7 -6.21 -22.06 -32.93
C THR A 7 -7.27 -21.76 -31.86
N THR A 8 -7.02 -22.19 -30.63
CA THR A 8 -7.84 -21.79 -29.47
C THR A 8 -7.78 -20.26 -29.38
N PRO A 9 -8.94 -19.55 -29.27
CA PRO A 9 -8.91 -18.12 -29.08
C PRO A 9 -8.10 -17.79 -27.83
N ALA A 10 -7.13 -16.88 -27.95
CA ALA A 10 -6.37 -16.41 -26.80
C ALA A 10 -7.34 -15.78 -25.79
N THR A 11 -7.30 -16.25 -24.53
CA THR A 11 -8.05 -15.63 -23.44
C THR A 11 -7.65 -14.15 -23.37
N PRO A 12 -8.61 -13.20 -23.33
CA PRO A 12 -8.26 -11.78 -23.20
C PRO A 12 -7.33 -11.57 -22.03
N ALA A 13 -6.23 -10.86 -22.24
CA ALA A 13 -5.30 -10.52 -21.18
C ALA A 13 -6.00 -9.66 -20.11
N ILE A 14 -5.88 -10.05 -18.84
CA ILE A 14 -6.39 -9.27 -17.71
C ILE A 14 -5.57 -7.98 -17.64
N ALA A 15 -6.25 -6.83 -17.46
CA ALA A 15 -5.57 -5.56 -17.22
C ALA A 15 -4.73 -5.62 -15.94
N ASN A 16 -3.63 -4.87 -15.89
CA ASN A 16 -2.72 -4.88 -14.75
C ASN A 16 -3.38 -4.30 -13.48
N PRO A 17 -3.64 -5.10 -12.42
CA PRO A 17 -4.34 -4.65 -11.22
C PRO A 17 -3.49 -3.70 -10.36
N ALA A 18 -2.17 -3.69 -10.55
CA ALA A 18 -1.25 -2.88 -9.75
C ALA A 18 -1.56 -1.38 -9.82
N ALA A 19 -2.11 -0.90 -10.94
CA ALA A 19 -2.53 0.49 -11.06
C ALA A 19 -3.54 0.88 -9.98
N LEU A 20 -4.59 0.05 -9.80
CA LEU A 20 -5.61 0.26 -8.78
C LEU A 20 -5.06 0.03 -7.37
N GLY A 21 -4.29 -1.04 -7.17
CA GLY A 21 -3.70 -1.36 -5.87
C GLY A 21 -2.82 -0.24 -5.33
N LEU A 22 -1.93 0.30 -6.17
CA LEU A 22 -1.07 1.44 -5.83
C LEU A 22 -1.86 2.74 -5.65
N GLY A 23 -2.88 2.99 -6.48
CA GLY A 23 -3.72 4.18 -6.37
C GLY A 23 -4.53 4.21 -5.08
N GLY A 24 -5.15 3.09 -4.72
CA GLY A 24 -5.90 2.93 -3.46
C GLY A 24 -5.01 3.09 -2.23
N PHE A 25 -3.82 2.47 -2.26
CA PHE A 25 -2.80 2.67 -1.24
C PHE A 25 -2.40 4.14 -1.14
N ALA A 26 -2.00 4.77 -2.26
CA ALA A 26 -1.45 6.12 -2.28
C ALA A 26 -2.41 7.16 -1.70
N LEU A 27 -3.66 7.17 -2.15
CA LEU A 27 -4.65 8.17 -1.71
C LEU A 27 -4.98 8.00 -0.22
N THR A 28 -5.16 6.77 0.23
CA THR A 28 -5.49 6.50 1.64
C THR A 28 -4.31 6.81 2.55
N THR A 29 -3.09 6.42 2.14
CA THR A 29 -1.84 6.75 2.84
C THR A 29 -1.64 8.27 2.92
N PHE A 30 -1.90 9.02 1.85
CA PHE A 30 -1.76 10.46 1.84
C PHE A 30 -2.65 11.11 2.89
N VAL A 31 -3.95 10.78 2.93
CA VAL A 31 -4.89 11.42 3.85
C VAL A 31 -4.63 11.02 5.31
N LEU A 32 -4.28 9.75 5.59
CA LEU A 32 -3.86 9.36 6.94
C LEU A 32 -2.54 10.08 7.33
N SER A 33 -1.61 10.20 6.41
CA SER A 33 -0.32 10.84 6.68
C SER A 33 -0.45 12.35 6.92
N THR A 34 -1.39 13.04 6.23
CA THR A 34 -1.70 14.44 6.57
C THR A 34 -2.31 14.57 7.97
N HIS A 35 -3.10 13.60 8.43
CA HIS A 35 -3.58 13.55 9.80
C HIS A 35 -2.42 13.35 10.79
N ASN A 36 -1.56 12.38 10.57
CA ASN A 36 -0.39 12.12 11.42
C ASN A 36 0.59 13.31 11.46
N ALA A 37 0.73 14.03 10.34
CA ALA A 37 1.54 15.25 10.27
C ALA A 37 0.92 16.47 10.98
N GLY A 38 -0.33 16.35 11.47
CA GLY A 38 -1.05 17.45 12.11
C GLY A 38 -1.64 18.48 11.14
N LEU A 39 -1.70 18.15 9.83
CA LEU A 39 -2.24 19.03 8.79
C LEU A 39 -3.76 18.87 8.60
N ALA A 40 -4.28 17.67 8.82
CA ALA A 40 -5.71 17.36 8.75
C ALA A 40 -6.22 16.97 10.14
N PRO A 41 -7.17 17.74 10.75
CA PRO A 41 -7.60 17.51 12.12
C PRO A 41 -8.53 16.30 12.27
N ASP A 42 -9.34 16.01 11.24
CA ASP A 42 -10.41 15.02 11.30
C ASP A 42 -10.03 13.66 10.74
N LEU A 43 -10.85 12.66 11.02
CA LEU A 43 -10.64 11.26 10.63
C LEU A 43 -11.20 10.96 9.21
N THR A 44 -11.06 11.88 8.25
CA THR A 44 -11.56 11.71 6.87
C THR A 44 -10.94 10.50 6.16
N TRP A 45 -9.75 10.11 6.57
CA TRP A 45 -9.06 8.93 6.06
C TRP A 45 -9.78 7.61 6.37
N VAL A 46 -10.60 7.55 7.43
CA VAL A 46 -11.27 6.30 7.86
C VAL A 46 -12.20 5.77 6.77
N GLY A 47 -12.97 6.63 6.11
CA GLY A 47 -13.80 6.24 4.98
C GLY A 47 -12.99 5.69 3.80
N LEU A 48 -11.85 6.32 3.50
CA LEU A 48 -10.92 5.84 2.46
C LEU A 48 -10.29 4.50 2.84
N ALA A 49 -9.97 4.32 4.12
CA ALA A 49 -9.42 3.07 4.65
C ALA A 49 -10.41 1.89 4.52
N PHE A 50 -11.72 2.14 4.62
CA PHE A 50 -12.70 1.10 4.31
C PHE A 50 -12.79 0.82 2.81
N PHE A 51 -12.96 1.84 1.98
CA PHE A 51 -13.38 1.63 0.59
C PHE A 51 -12.23 1.60 -0.40
N TYR A 52 -11.30 2.54 -0.35
CA TYR A 52 -10.28 2.65 -1.40
C TYR A 52 -8.98 1.96 -1.02
N GLY A 53 -8.37 2.30 0.12
CA GLY A 53 -7.22 1.55 0.66
C GLY A 53 -7.60 0.13 1.05
N GLY A 54 -8.81 -0.07 1.60
CA GLY A 54 -9.32 -1.37 1.99
C GLY A 54 -9.83 -2.19 0.81
N VAL A 55 -11.12 -2.06 0.48
CA VAL A 55 -11.81 -2.94 -0.47
C VAL A 55 -11.19 -2.90 -1.87
N ALA A 56 -10.95 -1.72 -2.43
CA ALA A 56 -10.44 -1.63 -3.81
C ALA A 56 -9.00 -2.16 -3.92
N GLN A 57 -8.13 -1.85 -2.97
CA GLN A 57 -6.76 -2.38 -2.96
C GLN A 57 -6.75 -3.90 -2.70
N PHE A 58 -7.58 -4.40 -1.78
CA PHE A 58 -7.72 -5.84 -1.55
C PHE A 58 -8.21 -6.57 -2.81
N ALA A 59 -9.21 -6.01 -3.49
CA ALA A 59 -9.70 -6.54 -4.77
C ALA A 59 -8.58 -6.57 -5.83
N ALA A 60 -7.76 -5.52 -5.93
CA ALA A 60 -6.60 -5.52 -6.81
C ALA A 60 -5.64 -6.69 -6.47
N GLY A 61 -5.40 -6.95 -5.18
CA GLY A 61 -4.60 -8.10 -4.74
C GLY A 61 -5.17 -9.45 -5.20
N MET A 62 -6.49 -9.62 -5.15
CA MET A 62 -7.14 -10.85 -5.64
C MET A 62 -6.98 -11.02 -7.16
N TRP A 63 -7.01 -9.93 -7.93
CA TRP A 63 -6.75 -9.99 -9.37
C TRP A 63 -5.28 -10.24 -9.71
N GLU A 64 -4.34 -9.84 -8.85
CA GLU A 64 -2.91 -10.16 -9.03
C GLU A 64 -2.64 -11.67 -8.99
N PHE A 65 -3.41 -12.45 -8.22
CA PHE A 65 -3.35 -13.92 -8.30
C PHE A 65 -3.70 -14.44 -9.70
N LYS A 66 -4.64 -13.79 -10.41
CA LYS A 66 -5.01 -14.17 -11.78
C LYS A 66 -3.95 -13.81 -12.81
N THR A 67 -3.12 -12.81 -12.53
CA THR A 67 -1.99 -12.43 -13.41
C THR A 67 -0.73 -13.23 -13.12
N GLY A 68 -0.70 -14.03 -12.03
CA GLY A 68 0.49 -14.78 -11.59
C GLY A 68 1.51 -13.91 -10.85
N ASN A 69 1.18 -12.68 -10.49
CA ASN A 69 2.04 -11.78 -9.75
C ASN A 69 1.91 -12.02 -8.24
N THR A 70 2.66 -13.00 -7.70
CA THR A 70 2.63 -13.34 -6.26
C THR A 70 3.02 -12.15 -5.38
N PHE A 71 4.00 -11.33 -5.79
CA PHE A 71 4.42 -10.16 -5.02
C PHE A 71 3.28 -9.15 -4.87
N GLY A 72 2.67 -8.74 -5.99
CA GLY A 72 1.54 -7.82 -5.98
C GLY A 72 0.32 -8.38 -5.25
N ALA A 73 0.00 -9.67 -5.46
CA ALA A 73 -1.08 -10.35 -4.77
C ALA A 73 -0.91 -10.30 -3.25
N THR A 74 0.28 -10.64 -2.75
CA THR A 74 0.60 -10.61 -1.31
C THR A 74 0.57 -9.18 -0.77
N ALA A 75 1.21 -8.23 -1.46
CA ALA A 75 1.30 -6.84 -1.02
C ALA A 75 -0.09 -6.17 -0.93
N PHE A 76 -0.86 -6.19 -2.03
CA PHE A 76 -2.13 -5.48 -2.08
C PHE A 76 -3.21 -6.12 -1.22
N SER A 77 -3.23 -7.46 -1.11
CA SER A 77 -4.18 -8.13 -0.20
C SER A 77 -3.88 -7.83 1.26
N THR A 78 -2.61 -7.86 1.65
CA THR A 78 -2.18 -7.60 3.02
C THR A 78 -2.45 -6.15 3.41
N TYR A 79 -2.05 -5.17 2.57
CA TYR A 79 -2.31 -3.77 2.86
C TYR A 79 -3.78 -3.37 2.71
N GLY A 80 -4.54 -4.04 1.82
CA GLY A 80 -5.98 -3.90 1.81
C GLY A 80 -6.63 -4.33 3.14
N ALA A 81 -6.19 -5.48 3.67
CA ALA A 81 -6.62 -5.95 4.99
C ALA A 81 -6.14 -5.05 6.14
N PHE A 82 -4.90 -4.50 6.05
CA PHE A 82 -4.39 -3.46 6.96
C PHE A 82 -5.38 -2.30 7.11
N TRP A 83 -5.79 -1.72 5.99
CA TRP A 83 -6.70 -0.58 5.99
C TRP A 83 -8.07 -0.90 6.61
N LEU A 84 -8.63 -2.08 6.26
CA LEU A 84 -9.90 -2.54 6.83
C LEU A 84 -9.80 -2.75 8.35
N ALA A 85 -8.71 -3.37 8.80
CA ALA A 85 -8.47 -3.63 10.22
C ALA A 85 -8.26 -2.33 11.00
N LEU A 86 -7.41 -1.42 10.49
CA LEU A 86 -7.16 -0.13 11.12
C LEU A 86 -8.43 0.73 11.23
N ALA A 87 -9.19 0.85 10.13
CA ALA A 87 -10.45 1.59 10.15
C ALA A 87 -11.46 1.00 11.14
N THR A 88 -11.58 -0.33 11.17
CA THR A 88 -12.45 -1.04 12.12
C THR A 88 -12.02 -0.76 13.56
N PHE A 89 -10.73 -0.85 13.85
CA PHE A 89 -10.17 -0.56 15.18
C PHE A 89 -10.51 0.86 15.62
N ILE A 90 -10.29 1.86 14.77
CA ILE A 90 -10.62 3.27 15.09
C ILE A 90 -12.11 3.46 15.33
N VAL A 91 -12.97 2.84 14.52
CA VAL A 91 -14.43 2.91 14.75
C VAL A 91 -14.82 2.26 16.09
N MET A 92 -14.18 1.15 16.49
CA MET A 92 -14.41 0.55 17.81
C MET A 92 -13.97 1.45 18.96
N VAL A 93 -12.85 2.16 18.82
CA VAL A 93 -12.40 3.18 19.80
C VAL A 93 -13.43 4.29 19.92
N LEU A 94 -13.87 4.85 18.79
CA LEU A 94 -14.88 5.93 18.76
C LEU A 94 -16.22 5.49 19.34
N ALA A 95 -16.59 4.23 19.16
CA ALA A 95 -17.81 3.64 19.74
C ALA A 95 -17.67 3.27 21.23
N GLY A 96 -16.54 3.57 21.86
CA GLY A 96 -16.28 3.24 23.27
C GLY A 96 -16.19 1.75 23.57
N LYS A 97 -15.83 0.93 22.57
CA LYS A 97 -15.65 -0.52 22.71
C LYS A 97 -14.20 -0.92 23.04
N VAL A 98 -13.28 0.03 22.89
CA VAL A 98 -11.86 -0.11 23.22
C VAL A 98 -11.48 1.07 24.11
N GLU A 99 -10.70 0.83 25.16
CA GLU A 99 -10.29 1.89 26.07
C GLU A 99 -9.23 2.79 25.40
N SER A 100 -9.52 4.08 25.31
CA SER A 100 -8.64 5.04 24.62
C SER A 100 -7.29 5.25 25.29
N LYS A 101 -7.13 4.86 26.57
CA LYS A 101 -5.85 4.98 27.31
C LYS A 101 -4.73 4.12 26.69
N ASP A 102 -5.08 2.99 26.06
CA ASP A 102 -4.12 2.03 25.49
C ASP A 102 -3.95 2.22 23.96
N LEU A 103 -4.69 3.17 23.38
CA LEU A 103 -4.76 3.39 21.93
C LEU A 103 -3.37 3.51 21.27
N LEU A 104 -2.47 4.30 21.85
CA LEU A 104 -1.13 4.49 21.26
C LEU A 104 -0.31 3.20 21.30
N THR A 105 -0.39 2.46 22.41
CA THR A 105 0.31 1.18 22.54
C THR A 105 -0.23 0.15 21.53
N ASP A 106 -1.55 0.07 21.36
CA ASP A 106 -2.20 -0.82 20.40
C ASP A 106 -1.82 -0.48 18.96
N LEU A 107 -1.83 0.80 18.60
CA LEU A 107 -1.37 1.28 17.29
C LEU A 107 0.13 1.00 17.09
N GLY A 108 0.94 1.11 18.13
CA GLY A 108 2.35 0.75 18.10
C GLY A 108 2.57 -0.72 17.73
N TRP A 109 1.87 -1.65 18.39
CA TRP A 109 1.93 -3.09 18.06
C TRP A 109 1.37 -3.42 16.69
N PHE A 110 0.28 -2.76 16.31
CA PHE A 110 -0.31 -2.92 15.00
C PHE A 110 0.69 -2.54 13.89
N LEU A 111 1.29 -1.35 13.97
CA LEU A 111 2.26 -0.88 12.98
C LEU A 111 3.57 -1.66 13.00
N LEU A 112 4.09 -2.05 14.17
CA LEU A 112 5.28 -2.90 14.24
C LEU A 112 5.07 -4.23 13.50
N SER A 113 3.86 -4.83 13.62
CA SER A 113 3.54 -6.07 12.92
C SER A 113 3.59 -5.90 11.40
N PHE A 114 3.11 -4.76 10.89
CA PHE A 114 3.16 -4.44 9.46
C PHE A 114 4.57 -4.00 9.01
N ALA A 115 5.36 -3.33 9.86
CA ALA A 115 6.76 -3.05 9.57
C ALA A 115 7.58 -4.34 9.38
N ILE A 116 7.33 -5.38 10.19
CA ILE A 116 7.95 -6.71 10.00
C ILE A 116 7.55 -7.30 8.64
N PHE A 117 6.26 -7.20 8.26
CA PHE A 117 5.80 -7.62 6.93
C PHE A 117 6.49 -6.80 5.84
N ASN A 118 6.52 -5.48 5.97
CA ASN A 118 7.13 -4.60 4.98
C ASN A 118 8.62 -4.85 4.83
N THR A 119 9.34 -5.10 5.94
CA THR A 119 10.78 -5.40 5.92
C THR A 119 11.11 -6.57 4.97
N TYR A 120 10.42 -7.72 5.10
CA TYR A 120 10.75 -8.83 4.20
C TYR A 120 10.28 -8.58 2.75
N MET A 121 9.17 -7.87 2.55
CA MET A 121 8.72 -7.48 1.21
C MET A 121 9.70 -6.48 0.56
N LEU A 122 10.26 -5.54 1.33
CA LEU A 122 11.29 -4.60 0.88
C LEU A 122 12.57 -5.33 0.44
N LEU A 123 13.03 -6.30 1.23
CA LEU A 123 14.20 -7.13 0.88
C LEU A 123 13.98 -7.95 -0.40
N ILE A 124 12.77 -8.46 -0.60
CA ILE A 124 12.39 -9.13 -1.85
C ILE A 124 12.33 -8.13 -3.00
N ALA A 125 11.69 -6.96 -2.79
CA ALA A 125 11.54 -5.93 -3.81
C ALA A 125 12.88 -5.43 -4.36
N LEU A 126 13.91 -5.35 -3.51
CA LEU A 126 15.26 -4.94 -3.87
C LEU A 126 15.83 -5.72 -5.09
N ARG A 127 15.44 -6.98 -5.21
CA ARG A 127 15.92 -7.90 -6.27
C ARG A 127 14.88 -8.22 -7.33
N SER A 128 13.60 -8.18 -6.99
CA SER A 128 12.53 -8.70 -7.85
C SER A 128 11.69 -7.60 -8.52
N GLN A 129 11.72 -6.37 -7.99
CA GLN A 129 10.86 -5.29 -8.46
C GLN A 129 11.65 -4.16 -9.12
N ASN A 130 10.96 -3.36 -9.96
CA ASN A 130 11.55 -2.13 -10.49
C ASN A 130 11.81 -1.09 -9.39
N THR A 131 12.67 -0.12 -9.69
CA THR A 131 13.08 0.91 -8.71
C THR A 131 11.90 1.68 -8.11
N ALA A 132 10.85 1.97 -8.91
CA ALA A 132 9.70 2.72 -8.42
C ALA A 132 8.93 1.94 -7.34
N VAL A 133 8.66 0.64 -7.55
CA VAL A 133 8.03 -0.23 -6.54
C VAL A 133 8.94 -0.38 -5.32
N PHE A 134 10.25 -0.59 -5.50
CA PHE A 134 11.19 -0.65 -4.39
C PHE A 134 11.13 0.62 -3.52
N LEU A 135 11.07 1.81 -4.13
CA LEU A 135 10.99 3.08 -3.40
C LEU A 135 9.67 3.22 -2.63
N VAL A 136 8.56 2.67 -3.13
CA VAL A 136 7.30 2.62 -2.34
C VAL A 136 7.53 1.86 -1.03
N PHE A 137 8.11 0.65 -1.09
CA PHE A 137 8.37 -0.17 0.10
C PHE A 137 9.42 0.46 1.02
N LEU A 138 10.46 1.10 0.47
CA LEU A 138 11.49 1.77 1.26
C LEU A 138 10.93 2.96 2.04
N THR A 139 10.18 3.83 1.38
CA THR A 139 9.60 5.00 2.05
C THR A 139 8.51 4.58 3.04
N LEU A 140 7.76 3.52 2.74
CA LEU A 140 6.79 2.95 3.67
C LEU A 140 7.46 2.36 4.91
N GLU A 141 8.59 1.64 4.77
CA GLU A 141 9.35 1.11 5.89
C GLU A 141 9.75 2.22 6.86
N ILE A 142 10.30 3.31 6.34
CA ILE A 142 10.69 4.46 7.16
C ILE A 142 9.45 5.06 7.85
N THR A 143 8.33 5.16 7.15
CA THR A 143 7.06 5.66 7.70
C THR A 143 6.59 4.80 8.86
N GLU A 144 6.52 3.47 8.68
CA GLU A 144 6.03 2.53 9.70
C GLU A 144 6.95 2.51 10.92
N ILE A 145 8.28 2.54 10.72
CA ILE A 145 9.26 2.61 11.82
C ILE A 145 9.06 3.89 12.65
N LEU A 146 8.97 5.05 12.01
CA LEU A 146 8.76 6.32 12.71
C LEU A 146 7.44 6.34 13.47
N LEU A 147 6.39 5.80 12.88
CA LEU A 147 5.06 5.78 13.50
C LEU A 147 4.99 4.81 14.68
N PHE A 148 5.46 3.55 14.54
CA PHE A 148 5.39 2.63 15.70
C PHE A 148 6.26 3.09 16.85
N LEU A 149 7.46 3.64 16.60
CA LEU A 149 8.29 4.24 17.63
C LEU A 149 7.62 5.47 18.25
N GLY A 150 7.00 6.31 17.43
CA GLY A 150 6.25 7.48 17.87
C GLY A 150 5.08 7.11 18.77
N PHE A 151 4.32 6.08 18.40
CA PHE A 151 3.18 5.61 19.22
C PHE A 151 3.64 4.95 20.52
N PHE A 152 4.64 4.06 20.52
CA PHE A 152 5.15 3.46 21.74
C PHE A 152 5.76 4.48 22.72
N SER A 153 6.38 5.53 22.21
CA SER A 153 6.98 6.58 23.03
C SER A 153 6.04 7.75 23.32
N ALA A 154 4.80 7.72 22.81
CA ALA A 154 3.84 8.83 22.84
C ALA A 154 4.47 10.16 22.33
N SER A 155 5.39 10.07 21.37
CA SER A 155 6.12 11.21 20.82
C SER A 155 5.38 11.82 19.64
N THR A 156 4.70 12.94 19.87
CA THR A 156 4.03 13.71 18.80
C THR A 156 5.00 14.08 17.68
N GLY A 157 6.26 14.42 18.02
CA GLY A 157 7.27 14.78 17.01
C GLY A 157 7.60 13.63 16.07
N LEU A 158 7.79 12.40 16.58
CA LEU A 158 8.03 11.22 15.74
C LEU A 158 6.81 10.89 14.88
N ILE A 159 5.60 10.99 15.43
CA ILE A 159 4.37 10.75 14.69
C ILE A 159 4.25 11.76 13.54
N GLN A 160 4.51 13.04 13.78
CA GLN A 160 4.47 14.07 12.74
C GLN A 160 5.52 13.83 11.63
N VAL A 161 6.76 13.51 12.01
CA VAL A 161 7.81 13.17 11.02
C VAL A 161 7.40 11.94 10.22
N GLY A 162 6.87 10.90 10.87
CA GLY A 162 6.30 9.73 10.20
C GLY A 162 5.18 10.10 9.23
N GLY A 163 4.32 11.06 9.60
CA GLY A 163 3.28 11.62 8.73
C GLY A 163 3.89 12.29 7.48
N TYR A 164 4.91 13.13 7.62
CA TYR A 164 5.57 13.76 6.47
C TYR A 164 6.25 12.73 5.55
N VAL A 165 6.91 11.72 6.10
CA VAL A 165 7.49 10.64 5.28
C VAL A 165 6.39 9.82 4.60
N GLY A 166 5.26 9.58 5.27
CA GLY A 166 4.09 8.92 4.70
C GLY A 166 3.47 9.71 3.53
N ILE A 167 3.50 11.04 3.55
CA ILE A 167 3.12 11.88 2.40
C ILE A 167 4.06 11.60 1.21
N VAL A 168 5.37 11.51 1.45
CA VAL A 168 6.34 11.15 0.40
C VAL A 168 6.05 9.75 -0.13
N THR A 169 5.78 8.79 0.74
CA THR A 169 5.38 7.42 0.35
C THR A 169 4.18 7.42 -0.58
N ALA A 170 3.15 8.21 -0.26
CA ALA A 170 1.96 8.33 -1.08
C ALA A 170 2.27 8.93 -2.48
N VAL A 171 3.12 9.94 -2.55
CA VAL A 171 3.54 10.56 -3.84
C VAL A 171 4.30 9.55 -4.70
N VAL A 172 5.22 8.79 -4.12
CA VAL A 172 5.96 7.73 -4.84
C VAL A 172 5.00 6.63 -5.34
N ALA A 173 4.01 6.26 -4.53
CA ALA A 173 3.02 5.27 -4.91
C ALA A 173 2.07 5.79 -6.01
N TRP A 174 1.65 7.05 -5.98
CA TRP A 174 0.89 7.68 -7.06
C TRP A 174 1.68 7.73 -8.37
N TYR A 175 2.95 8.12 -8.32
CA TYR A 175 3.82 8.07 -9.49
C TYR A 175 3.89 6.66 -10.08
N THR A 176 4.09 5.66 -9.21
CA THR A 176 4.18 4.26 -9.64
C THR A 176 2.86 3.77 -10.24
N SER A 177 1.71 4.12 -9.64
CA SER A 177 0.38 3.85 -10.19
C SER A 177 0.18 4.49 -11.57
N ALA A 178 0.50 5.78 -11.70
CA ALA A 178 0.42 6.51 -12.96
C ALA A 178 1.32 5.90 -14.04
N ALA A 179 2.51 5.44 -13.65
CA ALA A 179 3.43 4.77 -14.58
C ALA A 179 2.87 3.44 -15.09
N VAL A 180 2.20 2.65 -14.22
CA VAL A 180 1.53 1.42 -14.67
C VAL A 180 0.43 1.74 -15.69
N VAL A 181 -0.40 2.76 -15.44
CA VAL A 181 -1.45 3.18 -16.39
C VAL A 181 -0.84 3.70 -17.68
N ALA A 182 0.10 4.65 -17.59
CA ALA A 182 0.69 5.29 -18.77
C ALA A 182 1.42 4.29 -19.68
N ASN A 183 2.17 3.36 -19.07
CA ASN A 183 2.95 2.37 -19.81
C ASN A 183 2.08 1.24 -20.42
N SER A 184 0.81 1.12 -20.01
CA SER A 184 -0.12 0.13 -20.57
C SER A 184 -0.51 0.39 -22.03
N PHE A 185 -0.27 1.59 -22.54
CA PHE A 185 -0.56 1.97 -23.94
C PHE A 185 0.51 1.50 -24.96
N GLY A 186 1.34 0.51 -24.59
CA GLY A 186 2.28 -0.15 -25.50
C GLY A 186 3.60 0.59 -25.74
N ARG A 187 3.83 1.70 -25.07
CA ARG A 187 5.13 2.43 -25.07
C ARG A 187 5.48 2.94 -23.68
N PRO A 188 6.76 2.89 -23.28
CA PRO A 188 7.18 3.42 -21.98
C PRO A 188 7.08 4.96 -21.99
N MET A 189 6.10 5.51 -21.24
CA MET A 189 5.91 6.95 -21.09
C MET A 189 6.52 7.49 -19.79
N LEU A 190 6.45 6.70 -18.71
CA LEU A 190 7.01 7.07 -17.41
C LEU A 190 8.05 6.03 -16.96
N PRO A 191 9.27 6.44 -16.63
CA PRO A 191 10.34 5.52 -16.24
C PRO A 191 10.07 4.94 -14.83
N VAL A 192 10.22 3.64 -14.68
CA VAL A 192 10.07 2.94 -13.39
C VAL A 192 11.39 2.34 -12.88
N GLY A 193 12.46 2.46 -13.67
CA GLY A 193 13.77 1.86 -13.36
C GLY A 193 13.82 0.34 -13.53
N LYS A 194 14.94 -0.24 -13.09
CA LYS A 194 15.20 -1.69 -13.07
C LYS A 194 15.32 -2.14 -11.62
N PRO A 195 15.33 -3.46 -11.33
CA PRO A 195 15.73 -3.96 -10.02
C PRO A 195 17.11 -3.42 -9.63
N LEU A 196 17.29 -3.08 -8.36
CA LEU A 196 18.55 -2.49 -7.88
C LEU A 196 19.66 -3.53 -7.71
N MET A 197 19.28 -4.78 -7.47
CA MET A 197 20.21 -5.92 -7.41
C MET A 197 19.74 -6.98 -8.39
N PRO A 198 20.63 -7.51 -9.24
CA PRO A 198 20.32 -8.60 -10.16
C PRO A 198 20.14 -9.94 -9.43
#